data_ae13181599b61ec2f8c009ce7897de61
#
_entry.id   ae13181599b61ec2f8c009ce7897de61
#
_cell.length_a   1.000
_cell.length_b   1.000
_cell.length_c   1.000
_cell.angle_alpha   90.00
_cell.angle_beta   90.00
_cell.angle_gamma   90.00
#
_symmetry.space_group_name_H-M   'P 1'
#
loop_
_entity.id
_entity.type
_entity.pdbx_description
1 polymer ?
#
loop_
_entity_poly.entity_id
_entity_poly.type
_entity_poly.pdbx_seq_one_letter_code
_entity_poly.pdbx_strand_id
1 'polypeptide(L)'
;MYDKYLVTGATGFLGRAVVEALVRRGARVYALVLHDDPYINLLPKEVHTVIGDVCVKNSLTDFFADADSRTCVIHCAGIVSVASRPGSRLYQVNVGGTWSVLRQCMERNVGKMVYVSSV
;
A
#
# COMPACT_ATOMS: atom_id res chain seq x y z
N MET A 1 4.36 -14.96 -11.98
CA MET A 1 3.16 -14.45 -11.28
C MET A 1 3.33 -14.65 -9.78
N TYR A 2 2.76 -13.74 -9.01
CA TYR A 2 2.91 -13.76 -7.55
C TYR A 2 1.69 -14.38 -6.90
N ASP A 3 1.89 -15.00 -5.74
CA ASP A 3 0.79 -15.64 -5.00
C ASP A 3 -0.14 -14.61 -4.38
N LYS A 4 0.42 -13.46 -3.98
CA LYS A 4 -0.38 -12.39 -3.41
C LYS A 4 0.23 -11.02 -3.67
N TYR A 5 -0.62 -10.03 -3.59
CA TYR A 5 -0.28 -8.63 -3.82
C TYR A 5 -0.67 -7.82 -2.60
N LEU A 6 0.29 -7.05 -2.08
CA LEU A 6 0.04 -6.11 -1.00
C LEU A 6 0.01 -4.71 -1.60
N VAL A 7 -1.09 -4.01 -1.43
CA VAL A 7 -1.28 -2.69 -2.05
C VAL A 7 -1.47 -1.65 -0.95
N THR A 8 -0.62 -0.62 -0.95
CA THR A 8 -0.82 0.56 -0.13
C THR A 8 -1.49 1.65 -0.95
N GLY A 9 -2.17 2.58 -0.28
CA GLY A 9 -2.91 3.61 -1.01
C GLY A 9 -4.06 3.06 -1.81
N ALA A 10 -4.63 1.94 -1.36
CA ALA A 10 -5.61 1.17 -2.11
C ALA A 10 -6.94 1.90 -2.31
N THR A 11 -7.27 2.85 -1.44
CA THR A 11 -8.50 3.63 -1.54
C THR A 11 -8.35 4.90 -2.36
N GLY A 12 -7.12 5.24 -2.75
CA GLY A 12 -6.87 6.36 -3.63
C GLY A 12 -7.27 6.06 -5.08
N PHE A 13 -7.21 7.07 -5.92
CA PHE A 13 -7.63 6.96 -7.31
C PHE A 13 -6.88 5.85 -8.05
N LEU A 14 -5.56 5.91 -8.03
CA LEU A 14 -4.74 4.93 -8.73
C LEU A 14 -4.73 3.59 -8.01
N GLY A 15 -4.58 3.61 -6.69
CA GLY A 15 -4.53 2.38 -5.89
C GLY A 15 -5.78 1.55 -6.05
N ARG A 16 -6.95 2.19 -6.06
CA ARG A 16 -8.21 1.47 -6.26
C ARG A 16 -8.29 0.85 -7.65
N ALA A 17 -7.84 1.56 -8.68
CA ALA A 17 -7.81 1.01 -10.03
C ALA A 17 -6.90 -0.22 -10.12
N VAL A 18 -5.75 -0.16 -9.46
CA VAL A 18 -4.82 -1.29 -9.39
C VAL A 18 -5.47 -2.48 -8.69
N VAL A 19 -6.10 -2.24 -7.55
CA VAL A 19 -6.78 -3.29 -6.78
C VAL A 19 -7.87 -3.95 -7.63
N GLU A 20 -8.69 -3.15 -8.28
CA GLU A 20 -9.79 -3.67 -9.12
C GLU A 20 -9.25 -4.51 -10.28
N ALA A 21 -8.16 -4.07 -10.91
CA ALA A 21 -7.54 -4.81 -12.00
C ALA A 21 -6.99 -6.16 -11.53
N LEU A 22 -6.35 -6.18 -10.35
CA LEU A 22 -5.81 -7.41 -9.79
C LEU A 22 -6.91 -8.39 -9.43
N VAL A 23 -7.99 -7.91 -8.84
CA VAL A 23 -9.13 -8.76 -8.48
C VAL A 23 -9.76 -9.37 -9.73
N ARG A 24 -9.91 -8.59 -10.81
CA ARG A 24 -10.44 -9.11 -12.07
C ARG A 24 -9.59 -10.24 -12.66
N ARG A 25 -8.30 -10.24 -12.35
CA ARG A 25 -7.38 -11.31 -12.80
C ARG A 25 -7.36 -12.50 -11.85
N GLY A 26 -8.18 -12.49 -10.81
CA GLY A 26 -8.19 -13.56 -9.83
C GLY A 26 -7.05 -13.52 -8.85
N ALA A 27 -6.33 -12.41 -8.77
CA ALA A 27 -5.21 -12.28 -7.85
C ALA A 27 -5.70 -12.13 -6.41
N ARG A 28 -4.88 -12.60 -5.49
CA ARG A 28 -5.12 -12.46 -4.06
C ARG A 28 -4.56 -11.12 -3.61
N VAL A 29 -5.43 -10.24 -3.11
CA VAL A 29 -5.06 -8.86 -2.83
C VAL A 29 -5.32 -8.51 -1.37
N TYR A 30 -4.31 -7.91 -0.74
CA TYR A 30 -4.38 -7.34 0.60
C TYR A 30 -4.18 -5.83 0.47
N ALA A 31 -5.07 -5.07 1.05
CA ALA A 31 -5.04 -3.61 0.99
C ALA A 31 -4.78 -3.02 2.37
N LEU A 32 -3.78 -2.16 2.46
CA LEU A 32 -3.52 -1.40 3.67
C LEU A 32 -4.45 -0.19 3.68
N VAL A 33 -5.24 -0.04 4.72
CA VAL A 33 -6.20 1.06 4.85
C VAL A 33 -6.04 1.74 6.21
N LEU A 34 -6.26 3.05 6.24
CA LEU A 34 -6.27 3.79 7.49
C LEU A 34 -7.53 3.46 8.29
N HIS A 35 -7.42 3.55 9.61
CA HIS A 35 -8.50 3.20 10.53
C HIS A 35 -9.81 3.94 10.22
N ASP A 36 -9.73 5.21 9.84
CA ASP A 36 -10.89 6.06 9.62
C ASP A 36 -11.13 6.39 8.15
N ASP A 37 -10.61 5.59 7.25
CA ASP A 37 -10.74 5.85 5.82
C ASP A 37 -12.21 5.67 5.40
N PRO A 38 -12.85 6.73 4.88
CA PRO A 38 -14.27 6.66 4.51
C PRO A 38 -14.52 5.85 3.23
N TYR A 39 -13.47 5.48 2.51
CA TYR A 39 -13.61 4.81 1.22
C TYR A 39 -13.34 3.32 1.26
N ILE A 40 -13.18 2.74 2.45
CA ILE A 40 -12.91 1.29 2.59
C ILE A 40 -13.99 0.47 1.90
N ASN A 41 -15.24 0.88 2.02
CA ASN A 41 -16.38 0.14 1.45
C ASN A 41 -16.44 0.18 -0.07
N LEU A 42 -15.63 1.01 -0.71
CA LEU A 42 -15.55 1.05 -2.18
C LEU A 42 -14.62 -0.02 -2.75
N LEU A 43 -13.85 -0.69 -1.91
CA LEU A 43 -12.98 -1.77 -2.35
C LEU A 43 -13.81 -3.02 -2.67
N PRO A 44 -13.38 -3.83 -3.66
CA PRO A 44 -14.04 -5.11 -3.94
C PRO A 44 -14.10 -6.01 -2.72
N LYS A 45 -15.15 -6.82 -2.62
CA LYS A 45 -15.35 -7.72 -1.47
C LYS A 45 -14.25 -8.76 -1.33
N GLU A 46 -13.62 -9.12 -2.43
CA GLU A 46 -12.56 -10.12 -2.47
C GLU A 46 -11.26 -9.64 -1.83
N VAL A 47 -11.12 -8.33 -1.62
CA VAL A 47 -9.90 -7.75 -1.06
C VAL A 47 -9.88 -7.93 0.45
N HIS A 48 -8.73 -8.39 0.95
CA HIS A 48 -8.49 -8.44 2.39
C HIS A 48 -7.96 -7.10 2.85
N THR A 49 -8.69 -6.41 3.70
CA THR A 49 -8.25 -5.11 4.23
C THR A 49 -7.49 -5.30 5.54
N VAL A 50 -6.40 -4.58 5.68
CA VAL A 50 -5.60 -4.57 6.91
C VAL A 50 -5.44 -3.12 7.34
N ILE A 51 -5.76 -2.84 8.61
CA ILE A 51 -5.65 -1.49 9.15
C ILE A 51 -4.18 -1.19 9.45
N GLY A 52 -3.69 -0.06 8.98
CA GLY A 52 -2.33 0.38 9.26
C GLY A 52 -2.02 1.71 8.61
N ASP A 53 -0.90 2.27 9.01
CA ASP A 53 -0.43 3.57 8.53
C ASP A 53 1.07 3.45 8.19
N VAL A 54 1.43 3.81 6.96
CA VAL A 54 2.83 3.73 6.53
C VAL A 54 3.75 4.63 7.37
N CYS A 55 3.19 5.64 8.04
CA CYS A 55 3.92 6.51 8.95
C CYS A 55 4.16 5.86 10.31
N VAL A 56 3.51 4.75 10.62
CA VAL A 56 3.64 4.06 11.91
C VAL A 56 4.22 2.68 11.66
N LYS A 57 5.50 2.54 11.92
CA LYS A 57 6.27 1.34 11.56
C LYS A 57 5.63 0.06 12.08
N ASN A 58 5.25 0.03 13.35
CA ASN A 58 4.72 -1.18 13.97
C ASN A 58 3.33 -1.55 13.43
N SER A 59 2.61 -0.63 12.81
CA SER A 59 1.29 -0.91 12.25
C SER A 59 1.37 -1.72 10.95
N LEU A 60 2.58 -1.88 10.38
CA LEU A 60 2.77 -2.63 9.14
C LEU A 60 2.99 -4.12 9.39
N THR A 61 3.18 -4.53 10.63
CA THR A 61 3.52 -5.91 10.96
C THR A 61 2.50 -6.91 10.44
N ASP A 62 1.22 -6.66 10.68
CA ASP A 62 0.16 -7.58 10.23
C ASP A 62 0.04 -7.60 8.71
N PHE A 63 0.21 -6.43 8.07
CA PHE A 63 0.13 -6.32 6.64
C PHE A 63 1.19 -7.18 5.94
N PHE A 64 2.39 -7.24 6.50
CA PHE A 64 3.51 -7.99 5.95
C PHE A 64 3.69 -9.37 6.59
N ALA A 65 2.78 -9.82 7.46
CA ALA A 65 2.99 -11.01 8.28
C ALA A 65 3.38 -12.24 7.49
N ASP A 66 2.74 -12.47 6.34
CA ASP A 66 2.98 -13.66 5.52
C ASP A 66 3.67 -13.32 4.19
N ALA A 67 4.30 -12.15 4.11
CA ALA A 67 5.00 -11.75 2.89
C ALA A 67 6.28 -12.56 2.70
N ASP A 68 6.53 -12.95 1.47
CA ASP A 68 7.69 -13.78 1.10
C ASP A 68 8.10 -13.52 -0.34
N SER A 69 8.95 -14.39 -0.89
CA SER A 69 9.46 -14.24 -2.25
C SER A 69 8.38 -14.35 -3.33
N ARG A 70 7.19 -14.83 -2.97
CA ARG A 70 6.06 -14.94 -3.90
C ARG A 70 5.05 -13.81 -3.72
N THR A 71 5.44 -12.77 -3.02
CA THR A 71 4.64 -11.58 -2.77
C THR A 71 5.12 -10.42 -3.63
N CYS A 72 4.17 -9.69 -4.21
CA CYS A 72 4.44 -8.42 -4.89
C CYS A 72 3.82 -7.29 -4.07
N VAL A 73 4.60 -6.26 -3.76
CA VAL A 73 4.13 -5.09 -3.03
C VAL A 73 4.00 -3.93 -4.01
N ILE A 74 2.81 -3.34 -4.07
CA ILE A 74 2.55 -2.17 -4.91
C ILE A 74 2.26 -0.99 -3.98
N HIS A 75 3.20 -0.06 -3.94
CA HIS A 75 3.15 1.07 -3.03
C HIS A 75 2.59 2.29 -3.75
N CYS A 76 1.31 2.57 -3.52
CA CYS A 76 0.61 3.73 -4.08
C CYS A 76 0.32 4.80 -3.03
N ALA A 77 0.65 4.54 -1.76
CA ALA A 77 0.38 5.49 -0.69
C ALA A 77 1.28 6.71 -0.83
N GLY A 78 0.65 7.86 -0.87
CA GLY A 78 1.35 9.13 -0.96
C GLY A 78 0.35 10.25 -0.90
N ILE A 79 0.82 11.44 -0.60
CA ILE A 79 0.00 12.63 -0.58
C ILE A 79 0.41 13.49 -1.76
N VAL A 80 -0.54 13.82 -2.61
CA VAL A 80 -0.35 14.81 -3.66
C VAL A 80 -0.83 16.14 -3.10
N SER A 81 0.10 17.07 -2.94
CA SER A 81 -0.22 18.40 -2.44
C SER A 81 -0.27 19.37 -3.61
N VAL A 82 -1.37 20.11 -3.69
CA VAL A 82 -1.49 21.22 -4.63
C VAL A 82 -1.08 22.54 -3.99
N ALA A 83 -0.78 22.51 -2.68
CA ALA A 83 -0.28 23.69 -1.99
C ALA A 83 1.19 23.91 -2.31
N SER A 84 1.60 25.15 -2.40
CA SER A 84 2.99 25.51 -2.69
C SER A 84 3.91 25.26 -1.51
N ARG A 85 3.36 24.93 -0.34
CA ARG A 85 4.11 24.76 0.89
C ARG A 85 4.16 23.29 1.29
N PRO A 86 5.34 22.66 1.32
CA PRO A 86 5.43 21.28 1.80
C PRO A 86 5.18 21.24 3.30
N GLY A 87 4.29 20.37 3.71
CA GLY A 87 4.03 20.12 5.12
C GLY A 87 4.81 18.91 5.62
N SER A 88 4.99 18.84 6.93
CA SER A 88 5.65 17.69 7.55
C SER A 88 4.91 16.39 7.27
N ARG A 89 3.58 16.45 7.17
CA ARG A 89 2.76 15.27 6.85
C ARG A 89 3.10 14.72 5.46
N LEU A 90 3.26 15.63 4.48
CA LEU A 90 3.66 15.24 3.12
C LEU A 90 4.99 14.50 3.14
N TYR A 91 5.96 15.03 3.86
CA TYR A 91 7.28 14.40 3.98
C TYR A 91 7.17 13.04 4.68
N GLN A 92 6.45 12.97 5.80
CA GLN A 92 6.31 11.73 6.55
C GLN A 92 5.69 10.62 5.72
N VAL A 93 4.65 10.91 4.92
CA VAL A 93 4.01 9.91 4.11
C VAL A 93 4.85 9.55 2.90
N ASN A 94 5.34 10.55 2.16
CA ASN A 94 5.99 10.30 0.88
C ASN A 94 7.43 9.81 1.01
N VAL A 95 8.14 10.21 2.06
CA VAL A 95 9.51 9.78 2.27
C VAL A 95 9.57 8.73 3.37
N GLY A 96 9.09 9.06 4.57
CA GLY A 96 9.16 8.15 5.71
C GLY A 96 8.34 6.88 5.50
N GLY A 97 7.12 7.03 4.96
CA GLY A 97 6.24 5.91 4.68
C GLY A 97 6.81 4.98 3.62
N THR A 98 7.34 5.54 2.54
CA THR A 98 7.96 4.75 1.48
C THR A 98 9.17 3.98 2.01
N TRP A 99 9.97 4.63 2.85
CA TRP A 99 11.12 3.98 3.47
C TRP A 99 10.71 2.82 4.37
N SER A 100 9.63 2.98 5.13
CA SER A 100 9.10 1.92 5.99
C SER A 100 8.63 0.72 5.19
N VAL A 101 7.93 0.96 4.09
CA VAL A 101 7.46 -0.11 3.19
C VAL A 101 8.65 -0.83 2.55
N LEU A 102 9.62 -0.07 2.05
CA LEU A 102 10.82 -0.65 1.43
C LEU A 102 11.58 -1.53 2.41
N ARG A 103 11.73 -1.07 3.65
CA ARG A 103 12.43 -1.84 4.69
C ARG A 103 11.72 -3.18 4.95
N GLN A 104 10.40 -3.17 5.05
CA GLN A 104 9.64 -4.41 5.22
C GLN A 104 9.85 -5.35 4.03
N CYS A 105 9.84 -4.81 2.81
CA CYS A 105 10.07 -5.62 1.62
C CYS A 105 11.44 -6.29 1.66
N MET A 106 12.45 -5.57 2.10
CA MET A 106 13.81 -6.10 2.21
C MET A 106 13.91 -7.16 3.30
N GLU A 107 13.36 -6.89 4.47
CA GLU A 107 13.40 -7.82 5.61
C GLU A 107 12.65 -9.11 5.32
N ARG A 108 11.57 -9.05 4.55
CA ARG A 108 10.74 -10.22 4.22
C ARG A 108 11.12 -10.87 2.90
N ASN A 109 12.12 -10.34 2.21
CA ASN A 109 12.56 -10.85 0.91
C ASN A 109 11.40 -10.99 -0.08
N VAL A 110 10.56 -9.96 -0.18
CA VAL A 110 9.44 -9.99 -1.13
C VAL A 110 9.98 -10.09 -2.56
N GLY A 111 9.20 -10.74 -3.41
CA GLY A 111 9.64 -11.02 -4.77
C GLY A 111 9.74 -9.78 -5.64
N LYS A 112 8.88 -8.78 -5.40
CA LYS A 112 8.89 -7.56 -6.19
C LYS A 112 8.23 -6.42 -5.41
N MET A 113 8.80 -5.24 -5.54
CA MET A 113 8.17 -4.01 -5.06
C MET A 113 8.03 -3.06 -6.24
N VAL A 114 6.81 -2.55 -6.42
CA VAL A 114 6.50 -1.50 -7.40
C VAL A 114 6.18 -0.24 -6.61
N TYR A 115 6.91 0.82 -6.89
CA TYR A 115 6.67 2.12 -6.28
C TYR A 115 6.10 3.06 -7.33
N VAL A 116 4.92 3.60 -7.04
CA VAL A 116 4.27 4.56 -7.93
C VAL A 116 4.69 5.96 -7.49
N SER A 117 5.49 6.60 -8.32
CA SER A 117 5.99 7.94 -8.09
C SER A 117 5.16 8.94 -8.87
N SER A 118 4.91 10.10 -8.29
CA SER A 118 4.28 11.18 -9.03
C SER A 118 5.34 12.03 -9.72
N VAL A 119 4.93 12.65 -10.80
CA VAL A 119 5.81 13.51 -11.61
C VAL A 119 5.58 14.96 -11.26
#